data_fce3c9c34fa88a723b4a7a62284b108c
#
_entry.id   fce3c9c34fa88a723b4a7a62284b108c
#
_cell.length_a   1.000
_cell.length_b   1.000
_cell.length_c   1.000
_cell.angle_alpha   90.00
_cell.angle_beta   90.00
_cell.angle_gamma   90.00
#
_symmetry.space_group_name_H-M   'P 1'
#
loop_
_entity.id
_entity.type
_entity.pdbx_description
1 polymer ?
#
loop_
_entity_poly.entity_id
_entity_poly.type
_entity_poly.pdbx_seq_one_letter_code
_entity_poly.pdbx_strand_id
1 'polypeptide(L)'
;MKIGWSIPFFLSAVLIHAAEYKLGDHTFTVPDGFTVEIVAGPPLVNRPIEVSFDEEGRLYVTDSSGSNAKVTEQIKNPTHRIVRLEDANGDGKFDKSTVFADKMMFPEGALWHDGALYCGAVPIIWKLVDTDGDGVADQRIKWFDGKTANGCANDLHGPYLGPDGWIYWCKGAFERQQHKRPRGQIINDRAAHIYRMRPDGTELDSIMAGGMDNPVGMAFNGTGDLFFTTTFFSFPRDGKRDALVHAIYGGLYPKKWNILNELVRTGDFMPALSHLGPAAPCGLSIYESAVFGDVFTGILFTCQFIMHN
;
A
#
# COMPACT_ATOMS: atom_id res chain seq x y z
N MET A 1 40.14 36.96 36.01
CA MET A 1 38.86 36.59 36.63
C MET A 1 37.90 36.27 35.48
N LYS A 2 37.68 34.97 35.14
CA LYS A 2 36.78 34.55 34.08
C LYS A 2 35.46 34.18 34.74
N ILE A 3 34.41 34.96 34.45
CA ILE A 3 33.02 34.68 34.91
C ILE A 3 32.41 33.73 33.88
N GLY A 4 32.27 32.46 34.25
CA GLY A 4 31.55 31.47 33.45
C GLY A 4 30.04 31.59 33.72
N TRP A 5 29.29 31.92 32.70
CA TRP A 5 27.82 31.85 32.71
C TRP A 5 27.39 30.42 32.34
N SER A 6 26.88 29.67 33.31
CA SER A 6 26.15 28.44 33.07
C SER A 6 24.69 28.80 32.86
N ILE A 7 24.19 28.59 31.65
CA ILE A 7 22.76 28.65 31.34
C ILE A 7 22.16 27.30 31.72
N PRO A 8 21.22 27.23 32.68
CA PRO A 8 20.53 25.97 32.97
C PRO A 8 19.60 25.63 31.81
N PHE A 9 19.83 24.53 31.12
CA PHE A 9 18.93 23.96 30.16
C PHE A 9 17.78 23.31 30.94
N PHE A 10 16.64 23.97 31.05
CA PHE A 10 15.40 23.32 31.52
C PHE A 10 14.87 22.40 30.41
N LEU A 11 15.11 21.10 30.57
CA LEU A 11 14.43 20.09 29.79
C LEU A 11 13.00 19.99 30.35
N SER A 12 12.05 20.70 29.76
CA SER A 12 10.63 20.52 30.05
C SER A 12 10.23 19.15 29.50
N ALA A 13 10.13 18.15 30.38
CA ALA A 13 9.49 16.89 30.01
C ALA A 13 8.01 17.21 29.75
N VAL A 14 7.60 17.20 28.50
CA VAL A 14 6.18 17.17 28.15
C VAL A 14 5.67 15.81 28.60
N LEU A 15 4.90 15.79 29.70
CA LEU A 15 4.14 14.62 30.11
C LEU A 15 3.05 14.42 29.07
N ILE A 16 3.30 13.51 28.13
CA ILE A 16 2.26 13.04 27.20
C ILE A 16 1.34 12.17 28.05
N HIS A 17 0.19 12.71 28.43
CA HIS A 17 -0.90 11.90 28.97
C HIS A 17 -1.41 11.02 27.83
N ALA A 18 -1.84 9.82 28.16
CA ALA A 18 -2.33 8.86 27.19
C ALA A 18 -3.66 8.30 27.69
N ALA A 19 -4.63 8.20 26.79
CA ALA A 19 -5.91 7.55 27.03
C ALA A 19 -5.88 6.10 26.56
N GLU A 20 -6.50 5.20 27.31
CA GLU A 20 -6.62 3.78 26.94
C GLU A 20 -8.04 3.46 26.48
N TYR A 21 -8.15 2.78 25.35
CA TYR A 21 -9.40 2.31 24.76
C TYR A 21 -9.35 0.80 24.60
N LYS A 22 -10.29 0.09 25.24
CA LYS A 22 -10.43 -1.36 25.11
C LYS A 22 -11.45 -1.68 24.03
N LEU A 23 -10.99 -2.30 22.92
CA LEU A 23 -11.82 -2.73 21.80
C LEU A 23 -11.66 -4.24 21.61
N GLY A 24 -12.69 -5.01 22.03
CA GLY A 24 -12.59 -6.47 22.11
C GLY A 24 -11.47 -6.91 23.05
N ASP A 25 -10.56 -7.73 22.56
CA ASP A 25 -9.40 -8.24 23.31
C ASP A 25 -8.17 -7.34 23.24
N HIS A 26 -8.23 -6.21 22.52
CA HIS A 26 -7.12 -5.29 22.33
C HIS A 26 -7.28 -4.02 23.15
N THR A 27 -6.17 -3.50 23.64
CA THR A 27 -6.09 -2.18 24.30
C THR A 27 -5.25 -1.25 23.43
N PHE A 28 -5.80 -0.09 23.11
CA PHE A 28 -5.13 0.96 22.35
C PHE A 28 -4.77 2.09 23.30
N THR A 29 -3.51 2.47 23.32
CA THR A 29 -3.02 3.64 24.07
C THR A 29 -2.76 4.75 23.06
N VAL A 30 -3.49 5.87 23.18
CA VAL A 30 -3.39 7.00 22.28
C VAL A 30 -3.14 8.30 23.05
N PRO A 31 -2.54 9.32 22.43
CA PRO A 31 -2.39 10.64 23.08
C PRO A 31 -3.72 11.22 23.55
N ASP A 32 -3.70 12.03 24.60
CA ASP A 32 -4.88 12.77 25.07
C ASP A 32 -5.52 13.59 23.93
N GLY A 33 -6.85 13.55 23.89
CA GLY A 33 -7.63 14.22 22.84
C GLY A 33 -7.93 13.33 21.62
N PHE A 34 -7.35 12.13 21.55
CA PHE A 34 -7.70 11.14 20.53
C PHE A 34 -8.68 10.12 21.09
N THR A 35 -9.55 9.61 20.22
CA THR A 35 -10.45 8.49 20.48
C THR A 35 -10.20 7.37 19.46
N VAL A 36 -10.48 6.12 19.86
CA VAL A 36 -10.43 4.96 18.98
C VAL A 36 -11.77 4.25 19.02
N GLU A 37 -12.37 4.05 17.86
CA GLU A 37 -13.69 3.41 17.74
C GLU A 37 -13.65 2.34 16.63
N ILE A 38 -14.50 1.31 16.79
CA ILE A 38 -14.79 0.36 15.72
C ILE A 38 -15.89 0.96 14.86
N VAL A 39 -15.60 1.21 13.58
CA VAL A 39 -16.56 1.77 12.60
C VAL A 39 -17.22 0.69 11.75
N ALA A 40 -16.61 -0.49 11.63
CA ALA A 40 -17.16 -1.67 10.95
C ALA A 40 -16.53 -2.95 11.48
N GLY A 41 -17.27 -4.05 11.40
CA GLY A 41 -16.82 -5.39 11.74
C GLY A 41 -17.80 -6.43 11.21
N PRO A 42 -17.63 -7.72 11.55
CA PRO A 42 -18.59 -8.75 11.16
C PRO A 42 -20.00 -8.42 11.63
N PRO A 43 -21.04 -8.63 10.80
CA PRO A 43 -21.01 -9.32 9.50
C PRO A 43 -20.73 -8.42 8.29
N LEU A 44 -20.55 -7.11 8.47
CA LEU A 44 -20.39 -6.15 7.37
C LEU A 44 -19.11 -6.39 6.57
N VAL A 45 -18.01 -6.64 7.29
CA VAL A 45 -16.70 -7.00 6.77
C VAL A 45 -16.04 -8.02 7.68
N ASN A 46 -15.24 -8.95 7.13
CA ASN A 46 -14.67 -10.03 7.95
C ASN A 46 -13.14 -9.92 8.11
N ARG A 47 -12.40 -9.78 7.02
CA ARG A 47 -10.93 -9.74 7.00
C ARG A 47 -10.45 -8.65 6.04
N PRO A 48 -10.53 -7.38 6.46
CA PRO A 48 -10.13 -6.26 5.61
C PRO A 48 -8.63 -6.32 5.29
N ILE A 49 -8.27 -6.02 4.04
CA ILE A 49 -6.89 -5.95 3.56
C ILE A 49 -6.53 -4.50 3.25
N GLU A 50 -7.33 -3.83 2.39
CA GLU A 50 -7.10 -2.47 1.94
C GLU A 50 -8.45 -1.74 1.83
N VAL A 51 -8.42 -0.42 1.97
CA VAL A 51 -9.63 0.40 1.96
C VAL A 51 -9.46 1.64 1.08
N SER A 52 -10.57 2.12 0.51
CA SER A 52 -10.63 3.40 -0.21
C SER A 52 -12.00 4.02 -0.03
N PHE A 53 -12.02 5.34 0.19
CA PHE A 53 -13.27 6.12 0.20
C PHE A 53 -13.59 6.65 -1.18
N ASP A 54 -14.89 6.78 -1.48
CA ASP A 54 -15.35 7.61 -2.57
C ASP A 54 -15.73 9.02 -2.08
N GLU A 55 -16.21 9.84 -3.01
CA GLU A 55 -16.56 11.24 -2.76
C GLU A 55 -17.81 11.40 -1.86
N GLU A 56 -18.65 10.36 -1.75
CA GLU A 56 -19.81 10.32 -0.87
C GLU A 56 -19.50 9.74 0.51
N GLY A 57 -18.25 9.39 0.78
CA GLY A 57 -17.82 8.82 2.07
C GLY A 57 -18.15 7.33 2.23
N ARG A 58 -18.52 6.62 1.17
CA ARG A 58 -18.68 5.18 1.18
C ARG A 58 -17.31 4.51 1.18
N LEU A 59 -17.17 3.44 1.95
CA LEU A 59 -15.88 2.75 2.11
C LEU A 59 -15.87 1.44 1.32
N TYR A 60 -14.96 1.35 0.37
CA TYR A 60 -14.67 0.12 -0.36
C TYR A 60 -13.58 -0.64 0.35
N VAL A 61 -13.85 -1.91 0.68
CA VAL A 61 -12.94 -2.76 1.45
C VAL A 61 -12.67 -4.03 0.69
N THR A 62 -11.40 -4.32 0.42
CA THR A 62 -11.00 -5.65 -0.04
C THR A 62 -11.06 -6.62 1.14
N ASP A 63 -11.93 -7.62 1.05
CA ASP A 63 -12.31 -8.52 2.15
C ASP A 63 -11.89 -9.96 1.83
N SER A 64 -10.92 -10.45 2.58
CA SER A 64 -10.39 -11.80 2.38
C SER A 64 -11.38 -12.87 2.86
N SER A 65 -11.53 -13.93 2.08
CA SER A 65 -12.25 -15.13 2.51
C SER A 65 -11.51 -15.93 3.59
N GLY A 66 -10.23 -15.62 3.83
CA GLY A 66 -9.34 -16.40 4.70
C GLY A 66 -8.78 -17.66 4.03
N SER A 67 -8.99 -17.83 2.73
CA SER A 67 -8.43 -18.97 2.00
C SER A 67 -6.92 -18.84 1.86
N ASN A 68 -6.18 -19.91 2.20
CA ASN A 68 -4.75 -20.10 1.96
C ASN A 68 -4.48 -21.08 0.81
N ALA A 69 -5.45 -21.29 -0.07
CA ALA A 69 -5.27 -22.16 -1.22
C ALA A 69 -4.14 -21.66 -2.12
N LYS A 70 -3.47 -22.58 -2.82
CA LYS A 70 -2.39 -22.24 -3.75
C LYS A 70 -2.91 -21.31 -4.86
N VAL A 71 -2.02 -20.45 -5.39
CA VAL A 71 -2.32 -19.54 -6.51
C VAL A 71 -3.05 -20.22 -7.65
N THR A 72 -2.56 -21.41 -8.07
CA THR A 72 -3.15 -22.20 -9.16
C THR A 72 -4.59 -22.65 -8.89
N GLU A 73 -4.96 -22.81 -7.64
CA GLU A 73 -6.32 -23.15 -7.24
C GLU A 73 -7.20 -21.90 -7.15
N GLN A 74 -6.66 -20.85 -6.55
CA GLN A 74 -7.38 -19.57 -6.41
C GLN A 74 -7.66 -18.90 -7.77
N ILE A 75 -6.77 -19.05 -8.76
CA ILE A 75 -7.03 -18.56 -10.12
C ILE A 75 -8.26 -19.27 -10.73
N LYS A 76 -8.44 -20.58 -10.46
CA LYS A 76 -9.58 -21.34 -10.96
C LYS A 76 -10.86 -21.05 -10.20
N ASN A 77 -10.74 -20.81 -8.91
CA ASN A 77 -11.87 -20.62 -8.00
C ASN A 77 -11.55 -19.47 -7.01
N PRO A 78 -11.55 -18.21 -7.46
CA PRO A 78 -11.29 -17.07 -6.59
C PRO A 78 -12.42 -16.89 -5.58
N THR A 79 -12.08 -16.71 -4.31
CA THR A 79 -13.04 -16.73 -3.19
C THR A 79 -13.14 -15.41 -2.45
N HIS A 80 -12.24 -14.46 -2.73
CA HIS A 80 -12.24 -13.15 -2.07
C HIS A 80 -13.26 -12.21 -2.71
N ARG A 81 -13.55 -11.11 -2.03
CA ARG A 81 -14.54 -10.13 -2.47
C ARG A 81 -14.09 -8.70 -2.16
N ILE A 82 -14.80 -7.75 -2.70
CA ILE A 82 -14.78 -6.35 -2.30
C ILE A 82 -16.17 -6.01 -1.80
N VAL A 83 -16.26 -5.37 -0.64
CA VAL A 83 -17.51 -4.86 -0.09
C VAL A 83 -17.51 -3.34 -0.11
N ARG A 84 -18.69 -2.73 -0.38
CA ARG A 84 -18.96 -1.32 -0.20
C ARG A 84 -19.74 -1.14 1.09
N LEU A 85 -19.21 -0.35 2.02
CA LEU A 85 -19.83 -0.02 3.28
C LEU A 85 -20.42 1.39 3.22
N GLU A 86 -21.59 1.56 3.82
CA GLU A 86 -22.32 2.82 3.88
C GLU A 86 -22.75 3.11 5.32
N ASP A 87 -22.60 4.35 5.74
CA ASP A 87 -23.23 4.90 6.95
C ASP A 87 -24.59 5.47 6.53
N ALA A 88 -25.63 4.63 6.54
CA ALA A 88 -26.93 5.01 6.02
C ALA A 88 -27.73 5.85 7.04
N ASN A 89 -27.37 5.82 8.30
CA ASN A 89 -28.06 6.56 9.36
C ASN A 89 -27.33 7.87 9.75
N GLY A 90 -26.07 8.07 9.32
CA GLY A 90 -25.29 9.29 9.53
C GLY A 90 -24.69 9.43 10.93
N ASP A 91 -24.48 8.31 11.63
CA ASP A 91 -23.93 8.31 13.01
C ASP A 91 -22.42 8.19 13.09
N GLY A 92 -21.73 8.10 11.94
CA GLY A 92 -20.28 7.95 11.82
C GLY A 92 -19.82 6.50 11.84
N LYS A 93 -20.74 5.52 11.80
CA LYS A 93 -20.45 4.08 11.72
C LYS A 93 -21.11 3.47 10.50
N PHE A 94 -20.45 2.51 9.92
CA PHE A 94 -21.04 1.79 8.78
C PHE A 94 -22.08 0.79 9.28
N ASP A 95 -23.28 0.84 8.71
CA ASP A 95 -24.40 -0.02 9.06
C ASP A 95 -24.94 -0.85 7.88
N LYS A 96 -24.49 -0.55 6.67
CA LYS A 96 -24.86 -1.27 5.45
C LYS A 96 -23.63 -1.77 4.70
N SER A 97 -23.71 -3.01 4.20
CA SER A 97 -22.66 -3.65 3.40
C SER A 97 -23.27 -4.26 2.13
N THR A 98 -22.70 -3.93 0.98
CA THR A 98 -23.03 -4.51 -0.31
C THR A 98 -21.78 -5.20 -0.88
N VAL A 99 -21.92 -6.40 -1.45
CA VAL A 99 -20.83 -7.04 -2.17
C VAL A 99 -20.65 -6.32 -3.50
N PHE A 100 -19.68 -5.44 -3.55
CA PHE A 100 -19.36 -4.64 -4.74
C PHE A 100 -18.79 -5.48 -5.87
N ALA A 101 -17.87 -6.41 -5.55
CA ALA A 101 -17.34 -7.38 -6.50
C ALA A 101 -17.00 -8.69 -5.78
N ASP A 102 -17.47 -9.79 -6.30
CA ASP A 102 -17.14 -11.15 -5.84
C ASP A 102 -16.05 -11.80 -6.70
N LYS A 103 -15.63 -13.00 -6.33
CA LYS A 103 -14.69 -13.81 -7.10
C LYS A 103 -13.40 -13.05 -7.46
N MET A 104 -12.88 -12.34 -6.48
CA MET A 104 -11.60 -11.65 -6.61
C MET A 104 -10.45 -12.60 -6.24
N MET A 105 -9.34 -12.46 -6.99
CA MET A 105 -8.13 -13.22 -6.77
C MET A 105 -7.14 -12.37 -5.97
N PHE A 106 -6.95 -12.65 -4.66
CA PHE A 106 -6.08 -11.88 -3.76
C PHE A 106 -6.17 -10.36 -4.00
N PRO A 107 -7.27 -9.69 -3.61
CA PRO A 107 -7.42 -8.25 -3.80
C PRO A 107 -6.54 -7.51 -2.77
N GLU A 108 -5.35 -7.09 -3.18
CA GLU A 108 -4.30 -6.50 -2.35
C GLU A 108 -4.13 -5.00 -2.60
N GLY A 109 -5.20 -4.33 -2.98
CA GLY A 109 -5.23 -2.89 -3.13
C GLY A 109 -6.59 -2.38 -3.56
N ALA A 110 -6.91 -1.16 -3.16
CA ALA A 110 -8.14 -0.47 -3.50
C ALA A 110 -7.85 1.02 -3.70
N LEU A 111 -8.23 1.55 -4.85
CA LEU A 111 -8.18 2.97 -5.17
C LEU A 111 -9.47 3.37 -5.84
N TRP A 112 -10.28 4.17 -5.17
CA TRP A 112 -11.38 4.86 -5.83
C TRP A 112 -10.87 6.08 -6.58
N HIS A 113 -11.20 6.19 -7.86
CA HIS A 113 -10.82 7.32 -8.69
C HIS A 113 -11.77 7.48 -9.86
N ASP A 114 -12.32 8.69 -10.00
CA ASP A 114 -13.16 9.10 -11.14
C ASP A 114 -14.29 8.10 -11.45
N GLY A 115 -15.11 7.79 -10.44
CA GLY A 115 -16.29 6.93 -10.55
C GLY A 115 -15.99 5.44 -10.74
N ALA A 116 -14.78 4.99 -10.45
CA ALA A 116 -14.40 3.59 -10.56
C ALA A 116 -13.48 3.16 -9.41
N LEU A 117 -13.58 1.89 -9.01
CA LEU A 117 -12.63 1.27 -8.10
C LEU A 117 -11.56 0.53 -8.90
N TYR A 118 -10.31 0.93 -8.73
CA TYR A 118 -9.16 0.18 -9.22
C TYR A 118 -8.67 -0.77 -8.13
N CYS A 119 -8.53 -2.05 -8.47
CA CYS A 119 -8.13 -3.08 -7.51
C CYS A 119 -7.02 -3.96 -8.07
N GLY A 120 -5.90 -4.01 -7.37
CA GLY A 120 -4.84 -4.99 -7.63
C GLY A 120 -5.28 -6.37 -7.16
N ALA A 121 -5.53 -7.27 -8.09
CA ALA A 121 -5.91 -8.66 -7.84
C ALA A 121 -5.16 -9.55 -8.82
N VAL A 122 -4.04 -10.05 -8.37
CA VAL A 122 -3.02 -10.76 -9.17
C VAL A 122 -3.60 -11.73 -10.19
N PRO A 123 -3.16 -11.70 -11.45
CA PRO A 123 -2.13 -10.83 -12.02
C PRO A 123 -2.67 -9.52 -12.62
N ILE A 124 -3.91 -9.16 -12.34
CA ILE A 124 -4.63 -8.07 -12.99
C ILE A 124 -4.81 -6.91 -12.00
N ILE A 125 -4.70 -5.68 -12.51
CA ILE A 125 -5.37 -4.53 -11.89
C ILE A 125 -6.69 -4.35 -12.62
N TRP A 126 -7.77 -4.51 -11.90
CA TRP A 126 -9.12 -4.33 -12.41
C TRP A 126 -9.57 -2.88 -12.24
N LYS A 127 -10.28 -2.36 -13.24
CA LYS A 127 -11.14 -1.18 -13.10
C LYS A 127 -12.58 -1.69 -13.01
N LEU A 128 -13.21 -1.46 -11.87
CA LEU A 128 -14.55 -1.92 -11.52
C LEU A 128 -15.48 -0.71 -11.51
N VAL A 129 -16.58 -0.78 -12.26
CA VAL A 129 -17.53 0.33 -12.40
C VAL A 129 -18.92 -0.15 -12.08
N ASP A 130 -19.60 0.57 -11.21
CA ASP A 130 -21.03 0.47 -10.94
C ASP A 130 -21.72 1.51 -11.86
N THR A 131 -22.45 1.05 -12.87
CA THR A 131 -23.01 1.93 -13.90
C THR A 131 -24.45 2.33 -13.66
N ASP A 132 -25.17 1.63 -12.79
CA ASP A 132 -26.57 1.89 -12.47
C ASP A 132 -26.80 2.37 -11.02
N GLY A 133 -25.74 2.38 -10.21
CA GLY A 133 -25.74 2.92 -8.84
C GLY A 133 -26.31 1.97 -7.78
N ASP A 134 -26.43 0.67 -8.08
CA ASP A 134 -26.99 -0.31 -7.15
C ASP A 134 -25.97 -0.79 -6.09
N GLY A 135 -24.70 -0.46 -6.28
CA GLY A 135 -23.59 -0.82 -5.37
C GLY A 135 -22.89 -2.08 -5.76
N VAL A 136 -23.13 -2.59 -6.96
CA VAL A 136 -22.44 -3.76 -7.53
C VAL A 136 -21.72 -3.36 -8.81
N ALA A 137 -20.50 -3.81 -8.99
CA ALA A 137 -19.75 -3.50 -10.20
C ALA A 137 -20.29 -4.30 -11.41
N ASP A 138 -20.95 -3.60 -12.35
CA ASP A 138 -21.45 -4.16 -13.60
C ASP A 138 -20.32 -4.42 -14.59
N GLN A 139 -19.30 -3.58 -14.57
CA GLN A 139 -18.18 -3.68 -15.49
C GLN A 139 -16.90 -4.05 -14.74
N ARG A 140 -16.19 -5.05 -15.27
CA ARG A 140 -14.88 -5.50 -14.81
C ARG A 140 -13.89 -5.41 -15.97
N ILE A 141 -13.15 -4.32 -16.01
CA ILE A 141 -12.22 -4.01 -17.09
C ILE A 141 -10.81 -4.38 -16.63
N LYS A 142 -10.11 -5.19 -17.42
CA LYS A 142 -8.67 -5.41 -17.21
C LYS A 142 -7.91 -4.14 -17.57
N TRP A 143 -7.64 -3.30 -16.56
CA TRP A 143 -6.96 -2.04 -16.77
C TRP A 143 -5.46 -2.24 -16.98
N PHE A 144 -4.84 -3.15 -16.20
CA PHE A 144 -3.46 -3.57 -16.39
C PHE A 144 -3.33 -5.08 -16.22
N ASP A 145 -2.56 -5.72 -17.08
CA ASP A 145 -2.23 -7.14 -17.01
C ASP A 145 -0.76 -7.30 -16.63
N GLY A 146 -0.49 -7.62 -15.36
CA GLY A 146 0.85 -7.90 -14.83
C GLY A 146 1.50 -9.16 -15.37
N LYS A 147 0.72 -10.01 -16.07
CA LYS A 147 1.12 -11.23 -16.79
C LYS A 147 1.67 -12.36 -15.92
N THR A 148 2.07 -12.07 -14.72
CA THR A 148 2.70 -13.05 -13.82
C THR A 148 1.93 -13.14 -12.51
N ALA A 149 1.89 -14.35 -11.96
CA ALA A 149 1.41 -14.63 -10.62
C ALA A 149 2.37 -15.64 -10.01
N ASN A 150 3.29 -15.21 -9.18
CA ASN A 150 4.23 -16.11 -8.52
C ASN A 150 3.52 -17.04 -7.52
N GLY A 151 4.24 -18.01 -6.98
CA GLY A 151 3.67 -19.04 -6.10
C GLY A 151 3.00 -18.51 -4.83
N CYS A 152 3.28 -17.26 -4.43
CA CYS A 152 2.69 -16.60 -3.27
C CYS A 152 1.55 -15.65 -3.63
N ALA A 153 1.39 -15.28 -4.89
CA ALA A 153 0.46 -14.29 -5.41
C ALA A 153 0.59 -12.88 -4.79
N ASN A 154 1.70 -12.58 -4.18
CA ASN A 154 1.98 -11.32 -3.50
C ASN A 154 2.93 -10.42 -4.28
N ASP A 155 2.84 -10.43 -5.59
CA ASP A 155 3.76 -9.69 -6.45
C ASP A 155 3.11 -8.48 -7.15
N LEU A 156 1.88 -8.11 -6.79
CA LEU A 156 1.16 -6.95 -7.34
C LEU A 156 0.34 -6.27 -6.23
N HIS A 157 0.79 -5.10 -5.77
CA HIS A 157 0.13 -4.33 -4.71
C HIS A 157 -0.26 -2.94 -5.18
N GLY A 158 -1.33 -2.41 -4.61
CA GLY A 158 -1.95 -1.15 -5.00
C GLY A 158 -3.17 -1.36 -5.90
N PRO A 159 -3.63 -0.36 -6.64
CA PRO A 159 -2.88 0.84 -7.01
C PRO A 159 -3.04 2.05 -6.07
N TYR A 160 -2.29 3.11 -6.36
CA TYR A 160 -2.24 4.38 -5.61
C TYR A 160 -2.28 5.56 -6.59
N LEU A 161 -3.00 6.63 -6.24
CA LEU A 161 -3.03 7.85 -7.05
C LEU A 161 -1.85 8.76 -6.68
N GLY A 162 -1.05 9.13 -7.65
CA GLY A 162 -0.01 10.13 -7.48
C GLY A 162 -0.53 11.56 -7.60
N PRO A 163 0.17 12.54 -7.01
CA PRO A 163 -0.21 13.96 -7.10
C PRO A 163 -0.10 14.52 -8.53
N ASP A 164 0.55 13.81 -9.42
CA ASP A 164 0.66 14.10 -10.86
C ASP A 164 -0.52 13.52 -11.69
N GLY A 165 -1.51 12.89 -11.03
CA GLY A 165 -2.67 12.28 -11.67
C GLY A 165 -2.39 10.95 -12.36
N TRP A 166 -1.23 10.34 -12.13
CA TRP A 166 -0.94 8.98 -12.58
C TRP A 166 -1.34 7.97 -11.52
N ILE A 167 -1.67 6.76 -11.95
CA ILE A 167 -1.93 5.62 -11.07
C ILE A 167 -0.66 4.77 -10.98
N TYR A 168 -0.22 4.50 -9.76
CA TYR A 168 1.01 3.80 -9.43
C TYR A 168 0.72 2.45 -8.79
N TRP A 169 1.59 1.47 -8.97
CA TRP A 169 1.51 0.17 -8.28
C TRP A 169 2.88 -0.47 -8.13
N CYS A 170 2.97 -1.40 -7.15
CA CYS A 170 4.15 -2.21 -6.92
C CYS A 170 4.07 -3.53 -7.66
N LYS A 171 5.20 -4.01 -8.15
CA LYS A 171 5.38 -5.35 -8.72
C LYS A 171 6.63 -5.99 -8.11
N GLY A 172 6.46 -7.15 -7.49
CA GLY A 172 7.55 -7.92 -6.91
C GLY A 172 8.46 -8.59 -7.95
N ALA A 173 9.61 -9.08 -7.49
CA ALA A 173 10.61 -9.72 -8.34
C ALA A 173 10.26 -11.19 -8.68
N PHE A 174 11.13 -11.82 -9.44
CA PHE A 174 11.30 -13.23 -9.81
C PHE A 174 10.65 -13.68 -11.11
N GLU A 175 9.38 -13.39 -11.32
CA GLU A 175 8.70 -13.81 -12.55
C GLU A 175 9.05 -12.88 -13.71
N ARG A 176 9.33 -13.44 -14.88
CA ARG A 176 9.63 -12.65 -16.08
C ARG A 176 8.39 -11.91 -16.56
N GLN A 177 8.53 -10.62 -16.68
CA GLN A 177 7.50 -9.71 -17.18
C GLN A 177 7.97 -9.03 -18.45
N GLN A 178 7.04 -8.75 -19.35
CA GLN A 178 7.31 -8.02 -20.59
C GLN A 178 6.22 -6.98 -20.83
N HIS A 179 6.60 -5.72 -20.80
CA HIS A 179 5.68 -4.60 -21.00
C HIS A 179 6.26 -3.62 -22.02
N LYS A 180 5.40 -3.13 -22.90
CA LYS A 180 5.76 -2.11 -23.87
C LYS A 180 5.56 -0.72 -23.27
N ARG A 181 6.60 0.09 -23.27
CA ARG A 181 6.57 1.50 -22.89
C ARG A 181 6.21 2.38 -24.10
N PRO A 182 5.79 3.64 -23.86
CA PRO A 182 5.74 4.65 -24.92
C PRO A 182 7.04 4.69 -25.72
N ARG A 183 6.94 5.05 -26.99
CA ARG A 183 8.08 5.09 -27.94
C ARG A 183 8.74 3.73 -28.24
N GLY A 184 8.04 2.61 -27.91
CA GLY A 184 8.46 1.27 -28.30
C GLY A 184 9.54 0.61 -27.45
N GLN A 185 9.99 1.25 -26.38
CA GLN A 185 10.86 0.59 -25.41
C GLN A 185 10.15 -0.58 -24.73
N ILE A 186 10.89 -1.64 -24.42
CA ILE A 186 10.34 -2.85 -23.78
C ILE A 186 11.03 -3.04 -22.42
N ILE A 187 10.25 -3.17 -21.37
CA ILE A 187 10.69 -3.74 -20.10
C ILE A 187 10.59 -5.24 -20.28
N ASN A 188 11.68 -5.98 -20.08
CA ASN A 188 11.71 -7.45 -20.19
C ASN A 188 12.74 -8.01 -19.22
N ASP A 189 12.34 -8.17 -18.00
CA ASP A 189 13.19 -8.61 -16.90
C ASP A 189 12.38 -9.34 -15.81
N ARG A 190 13.06 -9.67 -14.71
CA ARG A 190 12.49 -10.31 -13.52
C ARG A 190 12.57 -9.44 -12.28
N ALA A 191 12.89 -8.16 -12.44
CA ALA A 191 13.07 -7.26 -11.32
C ALA A 191 11.73 -6.85 -10.69
N ALA A 192 11.80 -6.43 -9.43
CA ALA A 192 10.74 -5.65 -8.83
C ALA A 192 10.69 -4.26 -9.45
N HIS A 193 9.50 -3.71 -9.59
CA HIS A 193 9.26 -2.36 -10.12
C HIS A 193 8.23 -1.61 -9.31
N ILE A 194 8.32 -0.29 -9.32
CA ILE A 194 7.18 0.59 -9.17
C ILE A 194 6.83 1.08 -10.57
N TYR A 195 5.63 0.74 -11.02
CA TYR A 195 5.06 1.20 -12.27
C TYR A 195 4.11 2.35 -12.05
N ARG A 196 3.88 3.12 -13.12
CA ARG A 196 2.76 4.06 -13.22
C ARG A 196 2.17 4.05 -14.63
N MET A 197 0.92 4.42 -14.73
CA MET A 197 0.20 4.56 -16.00
C MET A 197 -0.89 5.63 -15.86
N ARG A 198 -1.29 6.24 -16.97
CA ARG A 198 -2.43 7.15 -16.96
C ARG A 198 -3.73 6.40 -16.63
N PRO A 199 -4.72 7.05 -15.98
CA PRO A 199 -6.01 6.41 -15.69
C PRO A 199 -6.72 5.84 -16.91
N ASP A 200 -6.48 6.40 -18.10
CA ASP A 200 -7.01 5.92 -19.38
C ASP A 200 -6.31 4.65 -19.92
N GLY A 201 -5.30 4.14 -19.20
CA GLY A 201 -4.55 2.95 -19.60
C GLY A 201 -3.40 3.22 -20.57
N THR A 202 -3.03 4.46 -20.79
CA THR A 202 -1.91 4.85 -21.66
C THR A 202 -0.64 5.16 -20.88
N GLU A 203 0.48 5.25 -21.60
CA GLU A 203 1.77 5.76 -21.11
C GLU A 203 2.37 4.97 -19.93
N LEU A 204 2.37 3.63 -19.98
CA LEU A 204 3.07 2.81 -18.98
C LEU A 204 4.52 3.24 -18.80
N ASP A 205 4.92 3.52 -17.56
CA ASP A 205 6.29 3.85 -17.19
C ASP A 205 6.75 3.07 -15.95
N SER A 206 8.06 2.95 -15.77
CA SER A 206 8.69 2.38 -14.57
C SER A 206 9.48 3.45 -13.85
N ILE A 207 9.17 3.68 -12.58
CA ILE A 207 9.85 4.66 -11.74
C ILE A 207 11.19 4.12 -11.27
N MET A 208 11.22 2.88 -10.83
CA MET A 208 12.43 2.24 -10.34
C MET A 208 12.42 0.74 -10.60
N ALA A 209 13.57 0.10 -10.44
CA ALA A 209 13.71 -1.35 -10.47
C ALA A 209 14.56 -1.85 -9.29
N GLY A 210 14.46 -3.13 -8.95
CA GLY A 210 15.26 -3.70 -7.88
C GLY A 210 15.14 -5.20 -7.72
N GLY A 211 15.89 -5.72 -6.75
CA GLY A 211 15.87 -7.13 -6.40
C GLY A 211 14.97 -7.48 -5.22
N MET A 212 14.17 -6.52 -4.72
CA MET A 212 13.29 -6.74 -3.60
C MET A 212 12.21 -7.77 -3.95
N ASP A 213 11.88 -8.61 -2.97
CA ASP A 213 10.86 -9.63 -3.22
C ASP A 213 9.49 -9.00 -3.40
N ASN A 214 9.15 -8.06 -2.51
CA ASN A 214 7.79 -7.59 -2.37
C ASN A 214 7.74 -6.13 -1.90
N PRO A 215 7.82 -5.15 -2.81
CA PRO A 215 7.40 -3.78 -2.51
C PRO A 215 5.88 -3.76 -2.34
N VAL A 216 5.36 -3.11 -1.29
CA VAL A 216 3.95 -3.23 -0.90
C VAL A 216 3.24 -1.88 -0.85
N GLY A 217 3.42 -1.11 0.23
CA GLY A 217 2.74 0.15 0.44
C GLY A 217 3.46 1.31 -0.22
N MET A 218 2.73 2.28 -0.73
CA MET A 218 3.27 3.53 -1.28
C MET A 218 2.55 4.74 -0.71
N ALA A 219 3.29 5.84 -0.53
CA ALA A 219 2.72 7.12 -0.17
C ALA A 219 3.54 8.27 -0.79
N PHE A 220 2.86 9.36 -1.10
CA PHE A 220 3.46 10.61 -1.56
C PHE A 220 3.38 11.64 -0.45
N ASN A 221 4.45 12.43 -0.27
CA ASN A 221 4.40 13.62 0.57
C ASN A 221 3.87 14.84 -0.21
N GLY A 222 3.66 15.95 0.50
CA GLY A 222 3.14 17.19 -0.08
C GLY A 222 4.05 17.82 -1.15
N THR A 223 5.31 17.40 -1.26
CA THR A 223 6.24 17.84 -2.33
C THR A 223 6.27 16.88 -3.51
N GLY A 224 5.54 15.76 -3.44
CA GLY A 224 5.46 14.75 -4.50
C GLY A 224 6.55 13.69 -4.45
N ASP A 225 7.34 13.63 -3.38
CA ASP A 225 8.30 12.53 -3.20
C ASP A 225 7.56 11.24 -2.89
N LEU A 226 7.96 10.16 -3.55
CA LEU A 226 7.38 8.85 -3.41
C LEU A 226 8.16 7.99 -2.42
N PHE A 227 7.47 7.48 -1.41
CA PHE A 227 8.01 6.50 -0.45
C PHE A 227 7.31 5.15 -0.64
N PHE A 228 8.02 4.08 -0.33
CA PHE A 228 7.44 2.74 -0.36
C PHE A 228 8.04 1.83 0.71
N THR A 229 7.27 0.84 1.12
CA THR A 229 7.72 -0.24 2.01
C THR A 229 8.07 -1.47 1.18
N THR A 230 9.04 -2.26 1.66
CA THR A 230 9.37 -3.52 0.98
C THR A 230 9.90 -4.55 1.96
N THR A 231 9.57 -5.82 1.71
CA THR A 231 10.25 -6.96 2.31
C THR A 231 11.47 -7.33 1.47
N PHE A 232 12.45 -7.94 2.14
CA PHE A 232 13.68 -8.43 1.52
C PHE A 232 14.42 -7.37 0.69
N PHE A 233 14.52 -6.17 1.24
CA PHE A 233 15.41 -5.14 0.71
C PHE A 233 16.86 -5.62 0.69
N SER A 234 17.26 -6.40 1.72
CA SER A 234 18.52 -7.11 1.78
C SER A 234 18.34 -8.55 2.27
N PHE A 235 19.44 -9.31 2.40
CA PHE A 235 19.37 -10.67 2.93
C PHE A 235 19.13 -10.68 4.44
N PRO A 236 18.35 -11.66 4.97
CA PRO A 236 17.96 -11.68 6.39
C PRO A 236 19.13 -11.62 7.38
N ARG A 237 20.22 -12.31 7.09
CA ARG A 237 21.41 -12.36 7.95
C ARG A 237 22.11 -11.03 8.14
N ASP A 238 21.85 -10.05 7.27
CA ASP A 238 22.47 -8.72 7.34
C ASP A 238 21.73 -7.81 8.34
N GLY A 239 20.65 -8.28 8.97
CA GLY A 239 19.79 -7.48 9.86
C GLY A 239 19.05 -6.36 9.13
N LYS A 240 19.06 -6.36 7.80
CA LYS A 240 18.55 -5.30 6.93
C LYS A 240 17.49 -5.85 5.97
N ARG A 241 16.70 -6.83 6.45
CA ARG A 241 15.76 -7.57 5.60
C ARG A 241 14.74 -6.65 4.95
N ASP A 242 14.09 -5.82 5.76
CA ASP A 242 12.96 -5.00 5.33
C ASP A 242 13.29 -3.52 5.45
N ALA A 243 12.62 -2.69 4.67
CA ALA A 243 12.95 -1.28 4.60
C ALA A 243 11.78 -0.37 4.25
N LEU A 244 11.90 0.88 4.71
CA LEU A 244 11.26 2.05 4.15
C LEU A 244 12.23 2.71 3.17
N VAL A 245 11.76 3.06 2.00
CA VAL A 245 12.59 3.50 0.87
C VAL A 245 11.99 4.74 0.21
N HIS A 246 12.86 5.68 -0.19
CA HIS A 246 12.51 6.78 -1.08
C HIS A 246 12.70 6.33 -2.53
N ALA A 247 11.65 6.36 -3.33
CA ALA A 247 11.70 5.97 -4.74
C ALA A 247 12.25 7.10 -5.59
N ILE A 248 13.41 6.89 -6.18
CA ILE A 248 14.04 7.83 -7.12
C ILE A 248 13.84 7.34 -8.54
N TYR A 249 13.41 8.22 -9.43
CA TYR A 249 13.21 7.89 -10.84
C TYR A 249 14.51 7.37 -11.49
N GLY A 250 14.44 6.18 -12.08
CA GLY A 250 15.60 5.46 -12.63
C GLY A 250 16.48 4.79 -11.58
N GLY A 251 16.11 4.83 -10.29
CA GLY A 251 16.85 4.19 -9.21
C GLY A 251 16.87 2.68 -9.33
N LEU A 252 18.01 2.07 -8.98
CA LEU A 252 18.16 0.63 -8.88
C LEU A 252 18.45 0.24 -7.43
N TYR A 253 17.59 -0.61 -6.87
CA TYR A 253 17.61 -1.00 -5.46
C TYR A 253 18.12 -2.42 -5.25
N PRO A 254 18.78 -2.72 -4.11
CA PRO A 254 19.15 -4.11 -3.78
C PRO A 254 17.85 -4.93 -3.60
N LYS A 255 17.75 -6.16 -3.39
CA LYS A 255 18.70 -7.18 -2.99
C LYS A 255 19.58 -7.63 -4.17
N LYS A 256 20.80 -8.00 -3.87
CA LYS A 256 21.78 -8.39 -4.90
C LYS A 256 21.53 -9.81 -5.43
N TRP A 257 20.45 -10.01 -6.15
CA TRP A 257 20.14 -11.23 -6.86
C TRP A 257 20.71 -11.24 -8.27
N ASN A 258 20.81 -12.44 -8.87
CA ASN A 258 21.18 -12.59 -10.27
C ASN A 258 20.21 -11.91 -11.24
N ILE A 259 18.96 -11.68 -10.84
CA ILE A 259 17.97 -10.93 -11.63
C ILE A 259 18.44 -9.50 -11.93
N LEU A 260 19.25 -8.89 -11.07
CA LEU A 260 19.81 -7.56 -11.29
C LEU A 260 20.88 -7.53 -12.38
N ASN A 261 21.44 -8.69 -12.78
CA ASN A 261 22.38 -8.78 -13.89
C ASN A 261 21.72 -8.52 -15.25
N GLU A 262 20.39 -8.54 -15.32
CA GLU A 262 19.60 -8.22 -16.51
C GLU A 262 19.42 -6.71 -16.70
N LEU A 263 19.79 -5.91 -15.70
CA LEU A 263 19.58 -4.46 -15.68
C LEU A 263 20.91 -3.71 -15.86
N VAL A 264 20.87 -2.66 -16.66
CA VAL A 264 22.01 -1.75 -16.79
C VAL A 264 22.14 -0.88 -15.55
N ARG A 265 23.34 -0.87 -14.96
CA ARG A 265 23.64 -0.09 -13.77
C ARG A 265 24.76 0.92 -14.08
N THR A 266 24.52 2.18 -13.74
CA THR A 266 25.47 3.28 -13.96
C THR A 266 26.11 3.80 -12.68
N GLY A 267 25.69 3.30 -11.50
CA GLY A 267 26.19 3.72 -10.19
C GLY A 267 25.94 2.65 -9.11
N ASP A 268 26.04 3.05 -7.86
CA ASP A 268 25.73 2.21 -6.72
C ASP A 268 24.22 1.97 -6.57
N PHE A 269 23.85 0.92 -5.84
CA PHE A 269 22.45 0.70 -5.48
C PHE A 269 21.95 1.81 -4.57
N MET A 270 20.71 2.20 -4.76
CA MET A 270 20.03 3.17 -3.91
C MET A 270 19.88 2.61 -2.48
N PRO A 271 20.13 3.43 -1.45
CA PRO A 271 20.00 3.01 -0.06
C PRO A 271 18.54 2.95 0.40
N ALA A 272 18.31 2.29 1.53
CA ALA A 272 17.08 2.47 2.29
C ALA A 272 17.07 3.85 2.99
N LEU A 273 15.90 4.41 3.18
CA LEU A 273 15.68 5.53 4.09
C LEU A 273 15.79 5.05 5.54
N SER A 274 15.17 3.91 5.84
CA SER A 274 15.27 3.24 7.14
C SER A 274 15.23 1.72 6.99
N HIS A 275 16.04 1.03 7.74
CA HIS A 275 16.00 -0.43 7.87
C HIS A 275 15.07 -0.81 9.03
N LEU A 276 14.10 -1.66 8.76
CA LEU A 276 13.03 -2.04 9.71
C LEU A 276 13.27 -3.43 10.34
N GLY A 277 14.38 -4.09 10.01
CA GLY A 277 14.63 -5.47 10.45
C GLY A 277 13.60 -6.44 9.82
N PRO A 278 13.21 -7.53 10.52
CA PRO A 278 12.23 -8.49 10.03
C PRO A 278 10.79 -8.03 10.38
N ALA A 279 10.35 -6.90 9.86
CA ALA A 279 9.08 -6.25 10.22
C ALA A 279 7.90 -6.64 9.33
N ALA A 280 8.16 -7.13 8.10
CA ALA A 280 7.15 -7.31 7.05
C ALA A 280 6.24 -6.08 6.90
N PRO A 281 6.82 -4.91 6.58
CA PRO A 281 6.06 -3.69 6.44
C PRO A 281 5.09 -3.80 5.26
N CYS A 282 3.89 -3.27 5.43
CA CYS A 282 2.84 -3.30 4.43
C CYS A 282 2.29 -1.89 4.18
N GLY A 283 1.06 -1.59 4.61
CA GLY A 283 0.44 -0.30 4.36
C GLY A 283 1.31 0.89 4.75
N LEU A 284 1.25 1.94 3.95
CA LEU A 284 1.99 3.18 4.13
C LEU A 284 1.07 4.37 3.87
N SER A 285 1.10 5.36 4.75
CA SER A 285 0.35 6.60 4.60
C SER A 285 1.13 7.77 5.18
N ILE A 286 0.99 8.93 4.57
CA ILE A 286 1.50 10.19 5.13
C ILE A 286 0.30 11.05 5.51
N TYR A 287 0.31 11.54 6.75
CA TYR A 287 -0.74 12.39 7.26
C TYR A 287 -0.47 13.85 6.89
N GLU A 288 -1.30 14.39 6.00
CA GLU A 288 -1.14 15.75 5.47
C GLU A 288 -2.23 16.73 5.96
N SER A 289 -3.13 16.28 6.86
CA SER A 289 -4.21 17.12 7.40
C SER A 289 -3.77 17.83 8.66
N ALA A 290 -4.42 18.96 8.99
CA ALA A 290 -4.24 19.68 10.23
C ALA A 290 -5.23 19.26 11.35
N VAL A 291 -6.12 18.29 11.10
CA VAL A 291 -7.17 17.88 12.06
C VAL A 291 -6.58 17.38 13.38
N PHE A 292 -5.48 16.60 13.31
CA PHE A 292 -4.78 16.11 14.51
C PHE A 292 -3.75 17.13 15.07
N GLY A 293 -3.67 18.34 14.49
CA GLY A 293 -2.69 19.36 14.84
C GLY A 293 -1.40 19.27 14.04
N ASP A 294 -0.70 20.39 13.95
CA ASP A 294 0.48 20.58 13.10
C ASP A 294 1.63 19.61 13.42
N VAL A 295 1.73 19.16 14.67
CA VAL A 295 2.76 18.22 15.12
C VAL A 295 2.69 16.87 14.42
N PHE A 296 1.52 16.50 13.89
CA PHE A 296 1.31 15.24 13.16
C PHE A 296 1.39 15.41 11.65
N THR A 297 1.38 16.64 11.13
CA THR A 297 1.44 16.89 9.68
C THR A 297 2.80 16.46 9.11
N GLY A 298 2.76 15.70 8.03
CA GLY A 298 3.94 15.12 7.37
C GLY A 298 4.49 13.86 8.04
N ILE A 299 3.83 13.35 9.10
CA ILE A 299 4.24 12.07 9.71
C ILE A 299 3.85 10.92 8.78
N LEU A 300 4.81 10.03 8.59
CA LEU A 300 4.66 8.80 7.82
C LEU A 300 4.31 7.65 8.76
N PHE A 301 3.19 6.97 8.48
CA PHE A 301 2.72 5.80 9.20
C PHE A 301 2.94 4.55 8.35
N THR A 302 3.46 3.48 8.96
CA THR A 302 3.59 2.18 8.31
C THR A 302 3.07 1.07 9.21
N CYS A 303 2.31 0.16 8.62
CA CYS A 303 1.90 -1.07 9.28
C CYS A 303 3.02 -2.10 9.22
N GLN A 304 3.25 -2.84 10.32
CA GLN A 304 4.30 -3.86 10.41
C GLN A 304 3.69 -5.16 10.94
N PHE A 305 3.59 -6.17 10.10
CA PHE A 305 2.86 -7.41 10.38
C PHE A 305 3.53 -8.28 11.47
N ILE A 306 4.87 -8.31 11.53
CA ILE A 306 5.62 -9.23 12.42
C ILE A 306 5.97 -8.58 13.77
N MET A 307 5.95 -7.26 13.87
CA MET A 307 6.29 -6.55 15.11
C MET A 307 5.13 -6.63 16.11
N HIS A 308 5.13 -7.68 16.93
CA HIS A 308 4.26 -7.79 18.10
C HIS A 308 4.93 -7.06 19.28
N ASN A 309 4.63 -5.79 19.49
CA ASN A 309 5.02 -5.03 20.69
C ASN A 309 3.77 -4.57 21.42
#